data_5064975f672267bcdd9cdf9e62af30ec
#
_entry.id   5064975f672267bcdd9cdf9e62af30ec
#
_cell.length_a   1.000
_cell.length_b   1.000
_cell.length_c   1.000
_cell.angle_alpha   90.00
_cell.angle_beta   90.00
_cell.angle_gamma   90.00
#
_symmetry.space_group_name_H-M   'P 1'
#
loop_
_entity.id
_entity.type
_entity.pdbx_description
1 polymer ?
#
loop_
_entity_poly.entity_id
_entity_poly.type
_entity_poly.pdbx_seq_one_letter_code
_entity_poly.pdbx_strand_id
1 'polypeptide(L)'
;MNDNLGLGSGRIKQISISEEVDQVKIEKIFLENLIFFEKFLKENNDKYGQEILDSLIKGKKLNFTVNKHTELFITKNQKDIKKIIKYIIFRYKFLKSGKDKINLTYPPYIIIEPVSTCNLRCPFCFQTDKSFTRKPYMGVMNFQLFKKIVDEANDIGVGAISLASRGEPTMHKQLAE
;
A
#
# COMPACT_ATOMS: atom_id res chain seq x y z
N MET A 1 0.05 46.10 11.72
CA MET A 1 -0.38 46.06 10.32
C MET A 1 -0.56 44.60 9.96
N ASN A 2 -1.82 44.17 9.90
CA ASN A 2 -2.19 42.78 9.65
C ASN A 2 -2.36 42.62 8.14
N ASP A 3 -1.44 41.92 7.50
CA ASP A 3 -1.63 41.55 6.12
C ASP A 3 -2.34 40.16 6.06
N ASN A 4 -3.66 40.26 6.01
CA ASN A 4 -4.50 39.14 5.63
C ASN A 4 -4.27 38.82 4.13
N LEU A 5 -3.36 37.93 3.84
CA LEU A 5 -3.34 37.21 2.58
C LEU A 5 -4.58 36.32 2.53
N GLY A 6 -5.61 36.79 1.84
CA GLY A 6 -6.84 36.09 1.57
C GLY A 6 -6.61 34.88 0.68
N LEU A 7 -6.03 33.83 1.24
CA LEU A 7 -6.17 32.49 0.72
C LEU A 7 -7.57 32.05 1.05
N GLY A 8 -8.42 32.00 0.02
CA GLY A 8 -9.79 31.60 0.12
C GLY A 8 -9.90 30.33 0.97
N SER A 9 -10.70 30.45 2.02
CA SER A 9 -11.06 29.33 2.90
C SER A 9 -11.97 28.34 2.17
N GLY A 10 -11.50 27.80 1.06
CA GLY A 10 -11.96 26.51 0.60
C GLY A 10 -11.55 25.53 1.67
N ARG A 11 -12.41 25.34 2.67
CA ARG A 11 -12.32 24.18 3.56
C ARG A 11 -12.27 22.98 2.62
N ILE A 12 -11.07 22.52 2.33
CA ILE A 12 -10.89 21.11 2.03
C ILE A 12 -11.49 20.47 3.26
N LYS A 13 -12.76 20.01 3.15
CA LYS A 13 -13.27 19.05 4.10
C LYS A 13 -12.17 18.02 4.15
N GLN A 14 -11.40 18.02 5.24
CA GLN A 14 -10.66 16.83 5.61
C GLN A 14 -11.76 15.78 5.60
N ILE A 15 -11.81 15.01 4.53
CA ILE A 15 -12.52 13.77 4.52
C ILE A 15 -11.81 13.03 5.61
N SER A 16 -12.38 13.10 6.82
CA SER A 16 -11.94 12.27 7.92
C SER A 16 -12.17 10.86 7.38
N ILE A 17 -11.08 10.22 7.00
CA ILE A 17 -11.05 8.84 6.50
C ILE A 17 -11.38 7.87 7.66
N SER A 18 -11.92 8.36 8.74
CA SER A 18 -12.57 7.67 9.84
C SER A 18 -14.10 7.61 9.67
N GLU A 19 -14.59 7.36 8.46
CA GLU A 19 -15.87 6.67 8.38
C GLU A 19 -15.64 5.31 9.01
N GLU A 20 -16.40 5.01 10.07
CA GLU A 20 -16.37 3.70 10.73
C GLU A 20 -16.48 2.63 9.66
N VAL A 21 -15.34 2.03 9.41
CA VAL A 21 -15.28 0.86 8.55
C VAL A 21 -16.00 -0.22 9.32
N ASP A 22 -16.90 -0.91 8.67
CA ASP A 22 -17.63 -2.02 9.26
C ASP A 22 -16.65 -3.18 9.56
N GLN A 23 -15.93 -3.02 10.67
CA GLN A 23 -14.95 -4.00 11.14
C GLN A 23 -15.65 -5.34 11.41
N VAL A 24 -16.91 -5.32 11.80
CA VAL A 24 -17.74 -6.52 12.03
C VAL A 24 -17.89 -7.31 10.75
N LYS A 25 -18.11 -6.64 9.63
CA LYS A 25 -18.23 -7.28 8.31
C LYS A 25 -16.92 -7.97 7.90
N ILE A 26 -15.79 -7.35 8.18
CA ILE A 26 -14.47 -7.92 7.86
C ILE A 26 -14.19 -9.13 8.75
N GLU A 27 -14.42 -9.02 10.05
CA GLU A 27 -14.27 -10.13 10.99
C GLU A 27 -15.16 -11.30 10.60
N LYS A 28 -16.40 -11.04 10.17
CA LYS A 28 -17.33 -12.06 9.68
C LYS A 28 -16.77 -12.82 8.47
N ILE A 29 -16.23 -12.11 7.48
CA ILE A 29 -15.62 -12.75 6.29
C ILE A 29 -14.48 -13.68 6.69
N PHE A 30 -13.66 -13.29 7.66
CA PHE A 30 -12.57 -14.14 8.15
C PHE A 30 -13.08 -15.35 8.94
N LEU A 31 -14.06 -15.15 9.80
CA LEU A 31 -14.65 -16.26 10.61
C LEU A 31 -15.35 -17.29 9.69
N GLU A 32 -16.06 -16.83 8.67
CA GLU A 32 -16.68 -17.71 7.68
C GLU A 32 -15.66 -18.51 6.84
N ASN A 33 -14.42 -18.04 6.75
CA ASN A 33 -13.35 -18.67 5.99
C ASN A 33 -12.18 -19.15 6.87
N LEU A 34 -12.42 -19.39 8.14
CA LEU A 34 -11.38 -19.72 9.14
C LEU A 34 -10.53 -20.92 8.73
N ILE A 35 -11.16 -21.99 8.29
CA ILE A 35 -10.48 -23.24 7.85
C ILE A 35 -9.53 -22.95 6.68
N PHE A 36 -9.97 -22.12 5.75
CA PHE A 36 -9.13 -21.73 4.62
C PHE A 36 -7.95 -20.87 5.07
N PHE A 37 -8.17 -19.98 6.04
CA PHE A 37 -7.14 -19.13 6.60
C PHE A 37 -6.07 -19.97 7.35
N GLU A 38 -6.50 -20.91 8.18
CA GLU A 38 -5.59 -21.83 8.87
C GLU A 38 -4.74 -22.64 7.89
N LYS A 39 -5.37 -23.20 6.85
CA LYS A 39 -4.67 -23.93 5.80
C LYS A 39 -3.63 -23.05 5.10
N PHE A 40 -4.03 -21.83 4.69
CA PHE A 40 -3.13 -20.88 4.06
C PHE A 40 -1.90 -20.57 4.93
N LEU A 41 -2.09 -20.37 6.23
CA LEU A 41 -0.99 -20.07 7.15
C LEU A 41 -0.05 -21.26 7.37
N LYS A 42 -0.57 -22.47 7.41
CA LYS A 42 0.26 -23.69 7.49
C LYS A 42 1.16 -23.83 6.27
N GLU A 43 0.64 -23.52 5.08
CA GLU A 43 1.39 -23.58 3.84
C GLU A 43 2.47 -22.48 3.72
N ASN A 44 2.21 -21.30 4.29
CA ASN A 44 3.08 -20.12 4.10
C ASN A 44 3.92 -19.77 5.33
N ASN A 45 3.70 -20.42 6.48
CA ASN A 45 4.40 -20.21 7.76
C ASN A 45 4.53 -18.72 8.14
N ASP A 46 3.45 -17.93 7.97
CA ASP A 46 3.46 -16.50 8.21
C ASP A 46 3.11 -16.17 9.66
N LYS A 47 4.12 -15.77 10.44
CA LYS A 47 3.98 -15.39 11.84
C LYS A 47 2.91 -14.31 12.07
N TYR A 48 2.86 -13.31 11.22
CA TYR A 48 1.93 -12.18 11.39
C TYR A 48 0.50 -12.57 11.01
N GLY A 49 0.36 -13.46 10.04
CA GLY A 49 -0.91 -14.09 9.75
C GLY A 49 -1.41 -14.92 10.93
N GLN A 50 -0.53 -15.64 11.62
CA GLN A 50 -0.88 -16.38 12.82
C GLN A 50 -1.34 -15.44 13.97
N GLU A 51 -0.65 -14.32 14.18
CA GLU A 51 -1.08 -13.31 15.16
C GLU A 51 -2.49 -12.77 14.88
N ILE A 52 -2.83 -12.57 13.61
CA ILE A 52 -4.18 -12.14 13.17
C ILE A 52 -5.19 -13.24 13.49
N LEU A 53 -4.91 -14.48 13.10
CA LEU A 53 -5.78 -15.62 13.32
C LEU A 53 -6.08 -15.84 14.82
N ASP A 54 -5.03 -15.82 15.63
CA ASP A 54 -5.15 -15.97 17.09
C ASP A 54 -6.01 -14.86 17.72
N SER A 55 -5.90 -13.64 17.21
CA SER A 55 -6.71 -12.53 17.67
C SER A 55 -8.18 -12.71 17.31
N LEU A 56 -8.48 -13.19 16.10
CA LEU A 56 -9.84 -13.47 15.65
C LEU A 56 -10.50 -14.60 16.48
N ILE A 57 -9.78 -15.71 16.68
CA ILE A 57 -10.28 -16.85 17.47
C ILE A 57 -10.57 -16.44 18.93
N LYS A 58 -9.73 -15.59 19.51
CA LYS A 58 -9.90 -15.09 20.89
C LYS A 58 -10.92 -13.95 21.00
N GLY A 59 -11.61 -13.58 19.92
CA GLY A 59 -12.55 -12.45 19.86
C GLY A 59 -11.91 -11.10 20.19
N LYS A 60 -10.58 -10.98 20.03
CA LYS A 60 -9.87 -9.71 20.21
C LYS A 60 -10.00 -8.88 18.94
N LYS A 61 -10.27 -7.58 19.11
CA LYS A 61 -10.23 -6.65 17.99
C LYS A 61 -8.87 -6.71 17.30
N LEU A 62 -8.87 -6.82 15.98
CA LEU A 62 -7.66 -6.72 15.19
C LEU A 62 -6.97 -5.38 15.48
N ASN A 63 -5.72 -5.44 15.92
CA ASN A 63 -4.97 -4.27 16.38
C ASN A 63 -4.46 -3.39 15.23
N PHE A 64 -5.23 -3.28 14.14
CA PHE A 64 -4.92 -2.37 13.05
C PHE A 64 -6.20 -1.68 12.55
N THR A 65 -6.06 -0.43 12.18
CA THR A 65 -7.18 0.35 11.66
C THR A 65 -7.47 -0.09 10.23
N VAL A 66 -8.64 -0.65 10.02
CA VAL A 66 -9.18 -0.90 8.69
C VAL A 66 -9.72 0.43 8.17
N ASN A 67 -9.21 0.88 7.03
CA ASN A 67 -9.67 2.10 6.38
C ASN A 67 -10.59 1.79 5.19
N LYS A 68 -11.20 2.81 4.62
CA LYS A 68 -12.11 2.68 3.47
C LYS A 68 -11.49 1.96 2.27
N HIS A 69 -10.20 2.14 2.04
CA HIS A 69 -9.50 1.42 0.96
C HIS A 69 -9.42 -0.08 1.22
N THR A 70 -9.20 -0.48 2.47
CA THR A 70 -9.21 -1.89 2.88
C THR A 70 -10.60 -2.49 2.69
N GLU A 71 -11.65 -1.81 3.12
CA GLU A 71 -13.04 -2.24 2.93
C GLU A 71 -13.37 -2.41 1.44
N LEU A 72 -13.03 -1.44 0.61
CA LEU A 72 -13.25 -1.49 -0.83
C LEU A 72 -12.47 -2.64 -1.49
N PHE A 73 -11.23 -2.87 -1.07
CA PHE A 73 -10.43 -3.99 -1.57
C PHE A 73 -11.08 -5.33 -1.24
N ILE A 74 -11.50 -5.53 0.00
CA ILE A 74 -12.18 -6.75 0.46
C ILE A 74 -13.48 -6.94 -0.30
N THR A 75 -14.31 -5.90 -0.40
CA THR A 75 -15.60 -5.95 -1.09
C THR A 75 -15.45 -6.33 -2.58
N LYS A 76 -14.44 -5.79 -3.24
CA LYS A 76 -14.16 -6.11 -4.66
C LYS A 76 -13.61 -7.51 -4.87
N ASN A 77 -12.98 -8.10 -3.87
CA ASN A 77 -12.30 -9.39 -4.00
C ASN A 77 -12.95 -10.52 -3.19
N GLN A 78 -14.23 -10.40 -2.82
CA GLN A 78 -14.94 -11.39 -1.96
C GLN A 78 -14.87 -12.84 -2.46
N LYS A 79 -14.72 -13.04 -3.78
CA LYS A 79 -14.59 -14.36 -4.39
C LYS A 79 -13.18 -14.95 -4.30
N ASP A 80 -12.20 -14.16 -3.91
CA ASP A 80 -10.80 -14.57 -3.79
C ASP A 80 -10.29 -14.33 -2.36
N ILE A 81 -10.66 -15.25 -1.47
CA ILE A 81 -10.29 -15.19 -0.06
C ILE A 81 -8.77 -15.22 0.13
N LYS A 82 -8.03 -15.92 -0.71
CA LYS A 82 -6.56 -15.97 -0.66
C LYS A 82 -5.95 -14.58 -0.84
N LYS A 83 -6.48 -13.83 -1.80
CA LYS A 83 -6.06 -12.45 -2.08
C LYS A 83 -6.38 -11.51 -0.92
N ILE A 84 -7.55 -11.69 -0.30
CA ILE A 84 -7.95 -10.93 0.89
C ILE A 84 -7.00 -11.21 2.05
N ILE A 85 -6.70 -12.48 2.34
CA ILE A 85 -5.78 -12.88 3.42
C ILE A 85 -4.40 -12.26 3.21
N LYS A 86 -3.82 -12.39 2.03
CA LYS A 86 -2.52 -11.78 1.68
C LYS A 86 -2.53 -10.27 1.90
N TYR A 87 -3.59 -9.59 1.46
CA TYR A 87 -3.71 -8.15 1.62
C TYR A 87 -3.81 -7.72 3.08
N ILE A 88 -4.58 -8.42 3.91
CA ILE A 88 -4.72 -8.11 5.33
C ILE A 88 -3.40 -8.36 6.07
N ILE A 89 -2.69 -9.45 5.79
CA ILE A 89 -1.36 -9.72 6.35
C ILE A 89 -0.38 -8.60 5.96
N PHE A 90 -0.38 -8.18 4.70
CA PHE A 90 0.40 -7.04 4.24
C PHE A 90 0.08 -5.77 5.04
N ARG A 91 -1.19 -5.41 5.18
CA ARG A 91 -1.62 -4.22 5.91
C ARG A 91 -1.21 -4.27 7.37
N TYR A 92 -1.33 -5.43 8.00
CA TYR A 92 -0.91 -5.65 9.37
C TYR A 92 0.62 -5.46 9.53
N LYS A 93 1.42 -6.09 8.67
CA LYS A 93 2.88 -5.93 8.65
C LYS A 93 3.29 -4.47 8.46
N PHE A 94 2.68 -3.79 7.49
CA PHE A 94 2.96 -2.40 7.17
C PHE A 94 2.71 -1.46 8.36
N LEU A 95 1.55 -1.59 9.01
CA LEU A 95 1.19 -0.75 10.15
C LEU A 95 2.02 -1.09 11.39
N LYS A 96 2.23 -2.39 11.65
CA LYS A 96 3.00 -2.86 12.80
C LYS A 96 4.47 -2.46 12.72
N SER A 97 5.09 -2.57 11.55
CA SER A 97 6.49 -2.18 11.36
C SER A 97 6.70 -0.69 11.59
N GLY A 98 5.78 0.16 11.15
CA GLY A 98 5.84 1.60 11.38
C GLY A 98 5.58 1.99 12.83
N LYS A 99 4.56 1.40 13.47
CA LYS A 99 4.16 1.73 14.83
C LYS A 99 5.13 1.18 15.88
N ASP A 100 5.48 -0.10 15.76
CA ASP A 100 6.27 -0.81 16.75
C ASP A 100 7.77 -0.78 16.43
N LYS A 101 8.17 -0.12 15.33
CA LYS A 101 9.55 -0.04 14.83
C LYS A 101 10.22 -1.41 14.68
N ILE A 102 9.46 -2.40 14.24
CA ILE A 102 9.93 -3.77 14.08
C ILE A 102 10.67 -3.91 12.75
N ASN A 103 11.86 -4.49 12.79
CA ASN A 103 12.59 -4.86 11.59
C ASN A 103 11.98 -6.15 11.03
N LEU A 104 11.38 -6.04 9.86
CA LEU A 104 10.91 -7.20 9.09
C LEU A 104 12.06 -7.76 8.26
N THR A 105 11.99 -9.05 7.94
CA THR A 105 12.99 -9.72 7.08
C THR A 105 13.07 -9.10 5.68
N TYR A 106 11.94 -8.54 5.21
CA TYR A 106 11.83 -7.79 3.97
C TYR A 106 10.79 -6.68 4.12
N PRO A 107 10.89 -5.60 3.35
CA PRO A 107 9.91 -4.51 3.43
C PRO A 107 8.54 -4.98 2.95
N PRO A 108 7.45 -4.69 3.68
CA PRO A 108 6.10 -5.07 3.25
C PRO A 108 5.60 -4.25 2.06
N TYR A 109 6.25 -3.14 1.79
CA TYR A 109 5.92 -2.17 0.76
C TYR A 109 7.19 -1.57 0.16
N ILE A 110 7.24 -1.46 -1.16
CA ILE A 110 8.36 -0.81 -1.86
C ILE A 110 7.86 0.28 -2.81
N ILE A 111 8.71 1.26 -3.03
CA ILE A 111 8.50 2.30 -4.03
C ILE A 111 9.53 2.10 -5.12
N ILE A 112 9.08 2.00 -6.37
CA ILE A 112 9.93 1.91 -7.55
C ILE A 112 9.65 3.14 -8.42
N GLU A 113 10.71 3.75 -8.91
CA GLU A 113 10.63 4.86 -9.84
C GLU A 113 11.05 4.39 -11.24
N PRO A 114 10.11 3.92 -12.08
CA PRO A 114 10.44 3.39 -13.39
C PRO A 114 10.90 4.48 -14.36
N VAL A 115 10.51 5.72 -14.12
CA VAL A 115 10.88 6.88 -14.92
C VAL A 115 10.86 8.13 -14.06
N SER A 116 11.86 8.98 -14.20
CA SER A 116 11.91 10.28 -13.50
C SER A 116 11.40 11.45 -14.32
N THR A 117 11.05 11.25 -15.60
CA THR A 117 10.38 12.26 -16.42
C THR A 117 8.89 12.36 -16.11
N CYS A 118 8.32 13.56 -16.22
CA CYS A 118 6.91 13.81 -15.98
C CYS A 118 6.35 14.78 -16.99
N ASN A 119 5.18 14.48 -17.54
CA ASN A 119 4.44 15.36 -18.44
C ASN A 119 3.47 16.28 -17.70
N LEU A 120 3.34 16.14 -16.39
CA LEU A 120 2.52 16.98 -15.53
C LEU A 120 3.33 18.19 -15.03
N ARG A 121 2.63 19.23 -14.55
CA ARG A 121 3.24 20.47 -14.01
C ARG A 121 2.51 20.87 -12.72
N CYS A 122 2.49 19.95 -11.76
CA CYS A 122 1.87 20.19 -10.46
C CYS A 122 2.63 21.33 -9.72
N PRO A 123 1.95 22.38 -9.27
CA PRO A 123 2.62 23.57 -8.72
C PRO A 123 3.40 23.31 -7.43
N PHE A 124 3.08 22.26 -6.71
CA PHE A 124 3.75 21.83 -5.49
C PHE A 124 4.86 20.79 -5.73
N CYS A 125 5.12 20.41 -6.97
CA CYS A 125 6.11 19.39 -7.30
C CYS A 125 7.51 20.01 -7.39
N PHE A 126 8.50 19.37 -6.75
CA PHE A 126 9.89 19.84 -6.84
C PHE A 126 10.45 19.84 -8.28
N GLN A 127 9.86 19.06 -9.21
CA GLN A 127 10.23 19.07 -10.63
C GLN A 127 9.84 20.37 -11.38
N THR A 128 9.19 21.32 -10.70
CA THR A 128 9.06 22.68 -11.21
C THR A 128 10.41 23.40 -11.24
N ASP A 129 11.34 23.00 -10.38
CA ASP A 129 12.73 23.46 -10.43
C ASP A 129 13.49 22.75 -11.56
N LYS A 130 13.95 23.56 -12.52
CA LYS A 130 14.66 23.04 -13.69
C LYS A 130 16.00 22.37 -13.38
N SER A 131 16.59 22.60 -12.21
CA SER A 131 17.82 21.95 -11.78
C SER A 131 17.67 20.43 -11.67
N PHE A 132 16.45 19.94 -11.29
CA PHE A 132 16.13 18.53 -11.15
C PHE A 132 15.59 17.86 -12.42
N THR A 133 15.34 18.63 -13.50
CA THR A 133 14.75 18.11 -14.73
C THR A 133 15.76 17.93 -15.87
N ARG A 134 17.02 17.70 -15.56
CA ARG A 134 18.13 17.46 -16.47
C ARG A 134 19.02 16.32 -16.00
N LYS A 135 19.88 15.82 -16.87
CA LYS A 135 20.91 14.84 -16.45
C LYS A 135 21.81 15.43 -15.35
N PRO A 136 22.21 14.64 -14.35
CA PRO A 136 22.03 13.18 -14.23
C PRO A 136 20.71 12.75 -13.56
N TYR A 137 19.81 13.68 -13.22
CA TYR A 137 18.62 13.42 -12.40
C TYR A 137 17.44 12.83 -13.18
N MET A 138 17.51 12.82 -14.51
CA MET A 138 16.44 12.31 -15.37
C MET A 138 16.87 11.01 -16.05
N GLY A 139 16.00 10.02 -15.99
CA GLY A 139 16.27 8.71 -16.59
C GLY A 139 15.02 7.85 -16.72
N VAL A 140 15.22 6.72 -17.37
CA VAL A 140 14.23 5.65 -17.52
C VAL A 140 14.90 4.38 -17.04
N MET A 141 14.24 3.64 -16.16
CA MET A 141 14.72 2.36 -15.66
C MET A 141 14.73 1.34 -16.82
N ASN A 142 15.74 0.50 -16.85
CA ASN A 142 15.74 -0.62 -17.79
C ASN A 142 14.58 -1.58 -17.43
N PHE A 143 13.81 -1.98 -18.43
CA PHE A 143 12.63 -2.82 -18.21
C PHE A 143 12.97 -4.18 -17.60
N GLN A 144 14.07 -4.81 -18.00
CA GLN A 144 14.50 -6.08 -17.42
C GLN A 144 14.86 -5.95 -15.94
N LEU A 145 15.47 -4.82 -15.55
CA LEU A 145 15.73 -4.51 -14.14
C LEU A 145 14.41 -4.30 -13.38
N PHE A 146 13.47 -3.55 -13.97
CA PHE A 146 12.14 -3.35 -13.38
C PHE A 146 11.43 -4.68 -13.15
N LYS A 147 11.38 -5.53 -14.18
CA LYS A 147 10.79 -6.86 -14.10
C LYS A 147 11.44 -7.71 -13.02
N LYS A 148 12.78 -7.75 -12.99
CA LYS A 148 13.53 -8.49 -11.97
C LYS A 148 13.15 -8.05 -10.55
N ILE A 149 13.08 -6.73 -10.29
CA ILE A 149 12.69 -6.21 -8.96
C ILE A 149 11.27 -6.65 -8.60
N VAL A 150 10.32 -6.61 -9.55
CA VAL A 150 8.93 -7.01 -9.32
C VAL A 150 8.83 -8.52 -9.05
N ASP A 151 9.54 -9.34 -9.82
CA ASP A 151 9.58 -10.79 -9.63
C ASP A 151 10.18 -11.15 -8.26
N GLU A 152 11.33 -10.59 -7.90
CA GLU A 152 11.96 -10.80 -6.58
C GLU A 152 11.05 -10.32 -5.43
N ALA A 153 10.40 -9.17 -5.58
CA ALA A 153 9.45 -8.66 -4.60
C ALA A 153 8.26 -9.61 -4.39
N ASN A 154 7.75 -10.20 -5.48
CA ASN A 154 6.68 -11.20 -5.41
C ASN A 154 7.17 -12.47 -4.69
N ASP A 155 8.36 -12.96 -5.02
CA ASP A 155 8.91 -14.20 -4.48
C ASP A 155 9.16 -14.12 -2.96
N ILE A 156 9.63 -12.97 -2.46
CA ILE A 156 9.82 -12.75 -1.02
C ILE A 156 8.55 -12.32 -0.29
N GLY A 157 7.44 -12.06 -1.01
CA GLY A 157 6.15 -11.76 -0.41
C GLY A 157 5.92 -10.28 -0.07
N VAL A 158 6.52 -9.35 -0.82
CA VAL A 158 6.18 -7.92 -0.74
C VAL A 158 4.69 -7.73 -1.06
N GLY A 159 3.96 -7.08 -0.18
CA GLY A 159 2.50 -6.99 -0.29
C GLY A 159 1.99 -5.92 -1.23
N ALA A 160 2.79 -4.88 -1.51
CA ALA A 160 2.44 -3.83 -2.45
C ALA A 160 3.66 -3.09 -3.00
N ILE A 161 3.52 -2.61 -4.22
CA ILE A 161 4.49 -1.79 -4.93
C ILE A 161 3.81 -0.49 -5.36
N SER A 162 4.44 0.66 -5.10
CA SER A 162 4.07 1.93 -5.69
C SER A 162 5.06 2.30 -6.78
N LEU A 163 4.54 2.80 -7.88
CA LEU A 163 5.35 3.29 -9.00
C LEU A 163 5.49 4.82 -8.99
N ALA A 164 4.91 5.47 -7.99
CA ALA A 164 4.88 6.93 -7.85
C ALA A 164 5.90 7.40 -6.82
N SER A 165 6.89 8.15 -7.26
CA SER A 165 7.79 8.95 -6.44
C SER A 165 8.12 10.23 -7.18
N ARG A 166 9.11 10.20 -8.05
CA ARG A 166 9.33 11.25 -9.06
C ARG A 166 8.77 10.76 -10.39
N GLY A 167 8.55 11.66 -11.33
CA GLY A 167 8.07 11.30 -12.65
C GLY A 167 6.61 10.86 -12.72
N GLU A 168 6.18 10.60 -13.94
CA GLU A 168 4.88 9.99 -14.22
C GLU A 168 5.10 8.58 -14.78
N PRO A 169 4.77 7.54 -14.02
CA PRO A 169 5.08 6.15 -14.38
C PRO A 169 4.58 5.72 -15.77
N THR A 170 3.43 6.26 -16.20
CA THR A 170 2.83 5.95 -17.50
C THR A 170 3.65 6.45 -18.69
N MET A 171 4.67 7.27 -18.45
CA MET A 171 5.63 7.66 -19.48
C MET A 171 6.67 6.57 -19.78
N HIS A 172 6.76 5.53 -18.96
CA HIS A 172 7.58 4.37 -19.28
C HIS A 172 6.89 3.53 -20.35
N LYS A 173 7.49 3.43 -21.54
CA LYS A 173 6.84 2.84 -22.73
C LYS A 173 6.39 1.38 -22.56
N GLN A 174 7.08 0.62 -21.71
CA GLN A 174 6.85 -0.81 -21.51
C GLN A 174 6.14 -1.12 -20.18
N LEU A 175 5.57 -0.12 -19.50
CA LEU A 175 4.96 -0.32 -18.20
C LEU A 175 3.70 -1.20 -18.25
N ALA A 176 3.04 -1.27 -19.40
CA ALA A 176 1.84 -2.05 -19.61
C ALA A 176 2.10 -3.51 -20.04
N GLU A 177 3.36 -3.87 -20.32
CA GLU A 177 3.79 -5.23 -20.63
C GLU A 177 3.91 -6.09 -19.36
#